data_de2d98b9bd268be4c13dea36fe8e2f06
#
_entry.id   de2d98b9bd268be4c13dea36fe8e2f06
#
_cell.length_a   1.000
_cell.length_b   1.000
_cell.length_c   1.000
_cell.angle_alpha   90.00
_cell.angle_beta   90.00
_cell.angle_gamma   90.00
#
_symmetry.space_group_name_H-M   'P 1'
#
loop_
_entity.id
_entity.type
_entity.pdbx_description
1 polymer ?
#
loop_
_entity_poly.entity_id
_entity_poly.type
_entity_poly.pdbx_seq_one_letter_code
_entity_poly.pdbx_strand_id
1 'polypeptide(L)'
;IAMTRGQGRSLWDSEGREFLDLFCGFGAGLLGHCHPDLVAAVTAQANELWHVGNLMHTEPQTRLAEAIATHGFGGRSFFCHSGADANEAAI
;
A
#
# COMPACT_ATOMS: atom_id res chain seq x y z
N ILE A 1 11.33 20.88 4.76
CA ILE A 1 10.81 20.25 5.99
C ILE A 1 11.06 18.74 5.85
N ALA A 2 11.72 18.13 6.84
CA ALA A 2 11.97 16.70 6.88
C ALA A 2 11.00 16.05 7.87
N MET A 3 10.04 15.27 7.37
CA MET A 3 9.11 14.53 8.22
C MET A 3 9.79 13.28 8.77
N THR A 4 9.63 13.01 10.06
CA THR A 4 10.31 11.91 10.78
C THR A 4 9.34 10.93 11.43
N ARG A 5 8.09 11.32 11.69
CA ARG A 5 7.08 10.48 12.32
C ARG A 5 5.69 10.80 11.77
N GLY A 6 4.85 9.77 11.69
CA GLY A 6 3.43 9.91 11.37
C GLY A 6 2.59 9.01 12.27
N GLN A 7 1.38 9.47 12.64
CA GLN A 7 0.40 8.68 13.36
C GLN A 7 -1.01 9.18 13.05
N GLY A 8 -1.86 8.31 12.53
CA GLY A 8 -3.20 8.70 12.09
C GLY A 8 -3.13 9.86 11.09
N ARG A 9 -3.67 11.01 11.45
CA ARG A 9 -3.68 12.21 10.61
C ARG A 9 -2.55 13.20 10.90
N SER A 10 -1.68 12.91 11.86
CA SER A 10 -0.62 13.83 12.30
C SER A 10 0.74 13.40 11.78
N LEU A 11 1.55 14.38 11.39
CA LEU A 11 2.94 14.26 11.00
C LEU A 11 3.81 15.12 11.91
N TRP A 12 5.03 14.69 12.16
CA TRP A 12 6.03 15.47 12.90
C TRP A 12 7.31 15.57 12.09
N ASP A 13 7.88 16.75 12.09
CA ASP A 13 9.17 16.99 11.44
C ASP A 13 10.36 16.71 12.37
N SER A 14 11.57 16.93 11.85
CA SER A 14 12.83 16.76 12.58
C SER A 14 13.02 17.76 13.75
N GLU A 15 12.23 18.82 13.78
CA GLU A 15 12.24 19.82 14.86
C GLU A 15 11.12 19.57 15.88
N GLY A 16 10.33 18.49 15.72
CA GLY A 16 9.25 18.10 16.60
C GLY A 16 7.94 18.89 16.41
N ARG A 17 7.84 19.69 15.37
CA ARG A 17 6.60 20.43 15.05
C ARG A 17 5.56 19.47 14.48
N GLU A 18 4.34 19.58 14.96
CA GLU A 18 3.20 18.77 14.50
C GLU A 18 2.46 19.46 13.35
N PHE A 19 2.09 18.66 12.35
CA PHE A 19 1.32 19.07 11.20
C PHE A 19 0.11 18.15 11.02
N LEU A 20 -1.02 18.71 10.61
CA LEU A 20 -2.18 17.95 10.18
C LEU A 20 -2.01 17.58 8.70
N ASP A 21 -1.98 16.29 8.41
CA ASP A 21 -1.93 15.81 7.02
C ASP A 21 -3.34 15.74 6.42
N LEU A 22 -3.64 16.66 5.52
CA LEU A 22 -4.86 16.68 4.72
C LEU A 22 -4.63 16.20 3.28
N PHE A 23 -3.41 15.79 2.96
CA PHE A 23 -3.01 15.43 1.60
C PHE A 23 -3.02 13.91 1.35
N CYS A 24 -2.75 13.14 2.39
CA CYS A 24 -2.65 11.66 2.38
C CYS A 24 -1.85 11.05 1.21
N GLY A 25 -0.80 11.74 0.75
CA GLY A 25 0.14 11.24 -0.25
C GLY A 25 -0.52 10.82 -1.58
N PHE A 26 -1.27 11.73 -2.22
CA PHE A 26 -2.03 11.46 -3.44
C PHE A 26 -3.03 10.30 -3.32
N GLY A 27 -3.60 10.12 -2.14
CA GLY A 27 -4.57 9.05 -1.87
C GLY A 27 -3.97 7.70 -1.48
N ALA A 28 -2.65 7.60 -1.33
CA ALA A 28 -2.01 6.35 -0.88
C ALA A 28 -2.23 6.07 0.60
N GLY A 29 -2.32 7.11 1.42
CA GLY A 29 -2.44 7.03 2.88
C GLY A 29 -3.86 7.04 3.42
N LEU A 30 -4.83 6.39 2.76
CA LEU A 30 -6.26 6.46 3.11
C LEU A 30 -6.60 6.02 4.54
N LEU A 31 -5.81 5.13 5.15
CA LEU A 31 -5.99 4.68 6.53
C LEU A 31 -5.25 5.55 7.55
N GLY A 32 -4.55 6.60 7.09
CA GLY A 32 -3.66 7.41 7.90
C GLY A 32 -2.30 6.76 8.15
N HIS A 33 -1.43 7.51 8.81
CA HIS A 33 -0.06 7.08 9.10
C HIS A 33 -0.02 6.01 10.18
N CYS A 34 0.76 4.97 9.94
CA CYS A 34 1.04 3.88 10.88
C CYS A 34 -0.22 3.24 11.47
N HIS A 35 -1.23 2.96 10.63
CA HIS A 35 -2.41 2.23 11.08
C HIS A 35 -1.98 0.88 11.69
N PRO A 36 -2.40 0.55 12.92
CA PRO A 36 -1.86 -0.61 13.65
C PRO A 36 -2.06 -1.94 12.91
N ASP A 37 -3.22 -2.16 12.31
CA ASP A 37 -3.48 -3.41 11.57
C ASP A 37 -2.62 -3.51 10.30
N LEU A 38 -2.38 -2.37 9.63
CA LEU A 38 -1.52 -2.35 8.45
C LEU A 38 -0.05 -2.61 8.82
N VAL A 39 0.43 -1.98 9.90
CA VAL A 39 1.78 -2.24 10.43
C VAL A 39 1.94 -3.70 10.82
N ALA A 40 0.97 -4.27 11.52
CA ALA A 40 0.98 -5.68 11.92
C ALA A 40 1.01 -6.61 10.70
N ALA A 41 0.16 -6.38 9.69
CA ALA A 41 0.10 -7.19 8.48
C ALA A 41 1.41 -7.14 7.68
N VAL A 42 1.98 -5.95 7.48
CA VAL A 42 3.26 -5.78 6.78
C VAL A 42 4.40 -6.45 7.56
N THR A 43 4.44 -6.29 8.88
CA THR A 43 5.46 -6.91 9.72
C THR A 43 5.37 -8.44 9.68
N ALA A 44 4.18 -9.01 9.76
CA ALA A 44 3.97 -10.45 9.65
C ALA A 44 4.47 -10.98 8.30
N GLN A 45 4.01 -10.37 7.20
CA GLN A 45 4.41 -10.76 5.85
C GLN A 45 5.91 -10.60 5.60
N ALA A 46 6.52 -9.54 6.15
CA ALA A 46 7.96 -9.31 6.03
C ALA A 46 8.81 -10.40 6.69
N ASN A 47 8.28 -11.09 7.70
CA ASN A 47 8.94 -12.23 8.33
C ASN A 47 8.73 -13.56 7.60
N GLU A 48 7.80 -13.63 6.66
CA GLU A 48 7.47 -14.86 5.93
C GLU A 48 8.07 -14.87 4.52
N LEU A 49 7.71 -13.90 3.70
CA LEU A 49 8.10 -13.87 2.29
C LEU A 49 8.05 -12.47 1.71
N TRP A 50 9.15 -12.01 1.10
CA TRP A 50 9.24 -10.69 0.49
C TRP A 50 8.88 -10.67 -0.99
N HIS A 51 9.49 -11.58 -1.78
CA HIS A 51 9.34 -11.54 -3.23
C HIS A 51 9.68 -12.88 -3.88
N VAL A 52 8.88 -13.27 -4.88
CA VAL A 52 9.11 -14.49 -5.69
C VAL A 52 9.00 -14.23 -7.20
N GLY A 53 8.74 -12.99 -7.62
CA GLY A 53 8.46 -12.66 -9.02
C GLY A 53 7.10 -13.14 -9.51
N ASN A 54 6.76 -12.80 -10.76
CA ASN A 54 5.45 -13.08 -11.36
C ASN A 54 5.29 -14.52 -11.89
N LEU A 55 6.32 -15.35 -11.75
CA LEU A 55 6.25 -16.77 -12.15
C LEU A 55 5.60 -17.68 -11.11
N MET A 56 5.39 -17.16 -9.91
CA MET A 56 4.80 -17.90 -8.79
C MET A 56 3.65 -17.12 -8.19
N HIS A 57 2.69 -17.85 -7.64
CA HIS A 57 1.59 -17.26 -6.89
C HIS A 57 1.96 -17.13 -5.42
N THR A 58 1.49 -16.04 -4.80
CA THR A 58 1.54 -15.87 -3.35
C THR A 58 0.12 -15.69 -2.82
N GLU A 59 -0.12 -16.12 -1.60
CA GLU A 59 -1.45 -16.02 -1.00
C GLU A 59 -1.95 -14.55 -0.90
N PRO A 60 -1.15 -13.58 -0.44
CA PRO A 60 -1.59 -12.17 -0.41
C PRO A 60 -2.00 -11.63 -1.76
N GLN A 61 -1.23 -11.94 -2.82
CA GLN A 61 -1.54 -11.54 -4.20
C GLN A 61 -2.87 -12.14 -4.68
N THR A 62 -3.08 -13.42 -4.43
CA THR A 62 -4.30 -14.13 -4.84
C THR A 62 -5.52 -13.57 -4.12
N ARG A 63 -5.44 -13.34 -2.81
CA ARG A 63 -6.51 -12.75 -1.99
C ARG A 63 -6.85 -11.33 -2.44
N LEU A 64 -5.85 -10.52 -2.79
CA LEU A 64 -6.08 -9.18 -3.31
C LEU A 64 -6.78 -9.22 -4.67
N ALA A 65 -6.36 -10.11 -5.59
CA ALA A 65 -7.01 -10.28 -6.89
C ALA A 65 -8.47 -10.71 -6.74
N GLU A 66 -8.77 -11.62 -5.83
CA GLU A 66 -10.12 -12.08 -5.51
C GLU A 66 -10.99 -10.95 -4.93
N ALA A 67 -10.44 -10.16 -4.00
CA ALA A 67 -11.14 -9.01 -3.44
C ALA A 67 -11.47 -7.95 -4.52
N ILE A 68 -10.54 -7.65 -5.41
CA ILE A 68 -10.76 -6.72 -6.53
C ILE A 68 -11.84 -7.27 -7.47
N ALA A 69 -11.80 -8.56 -7.81
CA ALA A 69 -12.80 -9.18 -8.68
C ALA A 69 -14.20 -9.18 -8.05
N THR A 70 -14.28 -9.43 -6.73
CA THR A 70 -15.53 -9.49 -6.00
C THR A 70 -16.19 -8.13 -5.81
N HIS A 71 -15.39 -7.10 -5.52
CA HIS A 71 -15.90 -5.76 -5.17
C HIS A 71 -15.81 -4.75 -6.32
N GLY A 72 -15.15 -5.11 -7.43
CA GLY A 72 -14.97 -4.28 -8.60
C GLY A 72 -15.79 -4.77 -9.79
N PHE A 73 -15.17 -4.77 -10.98
CA PHE A 73 -15.83 -5.13 -12.27
C PHE A 73 -15.82 -6.63 -12.56
N GLY A 74 -15.31 -7.46 -11.68
CA GLY A 74 -14.99 -8.86 -11.98
C GLY A 74 -13.68 -8.96 -12.81
N GLY A 75 -13.48 -10.12 -13.46
CA GLY A 75 -12.31 -10.33 -14.33
C GLY A 75 -11.07 -10.81 -13.62
N ARG A 76 -9.90 -10.46 -14.16
CA ARG A 76 -8.59 -10.88 -13.67
C ARG A 76 -7.71 -9.67 -13.40
N SER A 77 -6.85 -9.75 -12.39
CA SER A 77 -5.89 -8.71 -12.05
C SER A 77 -4.49 -9.06 -12.54
N PHE A 78 -3.82 -8.09 -13.13
CA PHE A 78 -2.38 -8.14 -13.42
C PHE A 78 -1.68 -7.10 -12.55
N PHE A 79 -0.75 -7.54 -11.72
CA PHE A 79 -0.04 -6.67 -10.80
C PHE A 79 1.32 -6.26 -11.38
N CYS A 80 1.56 -4.97 -11.38
CA CYS A 80 2.80 -4.34 -11.82
C CYS A 80 3.24 -3.28 -10.81
N HIS A 81 4.40 -2.68 -10.97
CA HIS A 81 4.98 -1.84 -9.91
C HIS A 81 4.63 -0.34 -10.01
N SER A 82 4.00 0.08 -11.10
CA SER A 82 3.63 1.49 -11.30
C SER A 82 2.37 1.66 -12.14
N GLY A 83 1.75 2.84 -12.05
CA GLY A 83 0.64 3.21 -12.93
C GLY A 83 1.07 3.31 -14.41
N ALA A 84 2.32 3.65 -14.69
CA ALA A 84 2.85 3.66 -16.05
C ALA A 84 2.88 2.24 -16.63
N ASP A 85 3.39 1.26 -15.89
CA ASP A 85 3.38 -0.14 -16.34
C ASP A 85 1.96 -0.70 -16.47
N ALA A 86 1.04 -0.28 -15.61
CA ALA A 86 -0.35 -0.68 -15.71
C ALA A 86 -1.00 -0.18 -17.01
N ASN A 87 -0.71 1.06 -17.41
CA ASN A 87 -1.19 1.62 -18.65
C ASN A 87 -0.55 0.92 -19.87
N GLU A 88 0.76 0.70 -19.84
CA GLU A 88 1.46 -0.03 -20.93
C GLU A 88 0.94 -1.48 -21.08
N ALA A 89 0.60 -2.14 -19.99
CA ALA A 89 0.05 -3.49 -20.02
C ALA A 89 -1.40 -3.54 -20.49
N ALA A 90 -2.13 -2.44 -20.47
CA ALA A 90 -3.53 -2.34 -20.87
C ALA A 90 -3.71 -2.03 -22.38
N ILE A 91 -2.66 -1.54 -23.07
CA ILE A 91 -2.64 -1.19 -24.48
C ILE A 91 -2.23 -2.40 -25.33
#